data_04ff02593bb5dc0df16aa2150801650b
#
_entry.id   04ff02593bb5dc0df16aa2150801650b
#
_cell.length_a   1.000
_cell.length_b   1.000
_cell.length_c   1.000
_cell.angle_alpha   90.00
_cell.angle_beta   90.00
_cell.angle_gamma   90.00
#
_symmetry.space_group_name_H-M   'P 1'
#
loop_
_entity.id
_entity.type
_entity.pdbx_description
1 polymer ?
#
loop_
_entity_poly.entity_id
_entity_poly.type
_entity_poly.pdbx_seq_one_letter_code
_entity_poly.pdbx_strand_id
1 'polypeptide(L)'
;MFQGLKLAHIGGLIMVLGSISTFIVISTLMEGASLENIAFGRKIISTGTNLLTLPGIWVIAITGVGMGFKRYGLKQRFFQFKLMLIILAIINGYFFVLPQVASATEIAVRSLAYGQLLPEYKTAYMKESTFGMVNILIILAAAVIGVWKVGVKPTIDE
;
A
#
# COMPACT_ATOMS: atom_id res chain seq x y z
N MET A 1 16.89 9.96 18.93
CA MET A 1 16.66 8.66 18.28
C MET A 1 15.17 8.31 18.08
N PHE A 2 14.30 8.50 19.06
CA PHE A 2 12.86 8.21 18.93
C PHE A 2 12.13 9.18 17.97
N GLN A 3 12.52 10.45 17.95
CA GLN A 3 11.97 11.46 17.03
C GLN A 3 12.29 11.16 15.56
N GLY A 4 13.51 10.69 15.26
CA GLY A 4 13.89 10.31 13.90
C GLY A 4 13.06 9.12 13.37
N LEU A 5 12.79 8.10 14.21
CA LEU A 5 11.92 6.99 13.82
C LEU A 5 10.48 7.44 13.54
N LYS A 6 9.95 8.40 14.32
CA LYS A 6 8.62 8.97 14.06
C LYS A 6 8.58 9.73 12.73
N LEU A 7 9.61 10.56 12.46
CA LEU A 7 9.71 11.31 11.23
C LEU A 7 9.79 10.37 10.01
N ALA A 8 10.64 9.34 10.09
CA ALA A 8 10.75 8.34 9.03
C ALA A 8 9.43 7.58 8.83
N HIS A 9 8.73 7.23 9.91
CA HIS A 9 7.42 6.57 9.84
C HIS A 9 6.37 7.44 9.13
N ILE A 10 6.32 8.73 9.47
CA ILE A 10 5.43 9.69 8.81
C ILE A 10 5.81 9.84 7.34
N GLY A 11 7.12 9.92 7.03
CA GLY A 11 7.60 9.95 5.65
C GLY A 11 7.15 8.73 4.85
N GLY A 12 7.28 7.54 5.42
CA GLY A 12 6.77 6.31 4.81
C GLY A 12 5.26 6.33 4.57
N LEU A 13 4.48 6.84 5.52
CA LEU A 13 3.02 7.00 5.36
C LEU A 13 2.69 7.96 4.21
N ILE A 14 3.39 9.10 4.11
CA ILE A 14 3.22 10.05 3.02
C ILE A 14 3.53 9.39 1.67
N MET A 15 4.62 8.61 1.59
CA MET A 15 4.97 7.89 0.36
C MET A 15 3.88 6.91 -0.05
N VAL A 16 3.37 6.10 0.87
CA VAL A 16 2.35 5.07 0.56
C VAL A 16 1.00 5.70 0.25
N LEU A 17 0.47 6.56 1.14
CA LEU A 17 -0.84 7.17 0.94
C LEU A 17 -0.85 8.14 -0.24
N GLY A 18 0.22 8.92 -0.41
CA GLY A 18 0.38 9.84 -1.53
C GLY A 18 0.42 9.09 -2.87
N SER A 19 1.20 8.03 -2.98
CA SER A 19 1.25 7.23 -4.21
C SER A 19 -0.09 6.58 -4.53
N ILE A 20 -0.76 5.96 -3.55
CA ILE A 20 -2.05 5.31 -3.76
C ILE A 20 -3.11 6.34 -4.21
N SER A 21 -3.19 7.50 -3.55
CA SER A 21 -4.13 8.56 -3.93
C SER A 21 -3.88 9.05 -5.36
N THR A 22 -2.62 9.24 -5.73
CA THR A 22 -2.22 9.60 -7.09
C THR A 22 -2.61 8.53 -8.10
N PHE A 23 -2.43 7.25 -7.78
CA PHE A 23 -2.79 6.14 -8.66
C PHE A 23 -4.30 6.03 -8.89
N ILE A 24 -5.12 6.32 -7.87
CA ILE A 24 -6.57 6.40 -8.02
C ILE A 24 -6.94 7.50 -9.01
N VAL A 25 -6.36 8.70 -8.88
CA VAL A 25 -6.60 9.82 -9.81
C VAL A 25 -6.18 9.45 -11.24
N ILE A 26 -4.98 8.89 -11.41
CA ILE A 26 -4.50 8.46 -12.72
C ILE A 26 -5.43 7.40 -13.31
N SER A 27 -5.86 6.41 -12.53
CA SER A 27 -6.78 5.36 -12.97
C SER A 27 -8.12 5.93 -13.44
N THR A 28 -8.66 6.92 -12.72
CA THR A 28 -9.90 7.61 -13.13
C THR A 28 -9.72 8.39 -14.44
N LEU A 29 -8.57 9.06 -14.61
CA LEU A 29 -8.27 9.80 -15.85
C LEU A 29 -8.04 8.87 -17.06
N MET A 30 -7.68 7.61 -16.83
CA MET A 30 -7.54 6.62 -17.91
C MET A 30 -8.87 6.04 -18.39
N GLU A 31 -9.97 6.25 -17.67
CA GLU A 31 -11.29 5.79 -18.11
C GLU A 31 -11.72 6.54 -19.38
N GLY A 32 -11.89 5.80 -20.48
CA GLY A 32 -12.23 6.36 -21.78
C GLY A 32 -11.08 7.10 -22.50
N ALA A 33 -9.86 7.06 -21.97
CA ALA A 33 -8.70 7.66 -22.64
C ALA A 33 -8.20 6.83 -23.82
N SER A 34 -7.33 7.41 -24.66
CA SER A 34 -6.67 6.68 -25.75
C SER A 34 -5.76 5.56 -25.21
N LEU A 35 -5.48 4.56 -26.06
CA LEU A 35 -4.61 3.43 -25.69
C LEU A 35 -3.23 3.89 -25.21
N GLU A 36 -2.66 4.90 -25.86
CA GLU A 36 -1.37 5.47 -25.49
C GLU A 36 -1.41 6.05 -24.08
N ASN A 37 -2.48 6.79 -23.76
CA ASN A 37 -2.66 7.39 -22.43
C ASN A 37 -2.87 6.31 -21.36
N ILE A 38 -3.62 5.25 -21.67
CA ILE A 38 -3.78 4.10 -20.76
C ILE A 38 -2.43 3.43 -20.52
N ALA A 39 -1.66 3.12 -21.57
CA ALA A 39 -0.36 2.49 -21.45
C ALA A 39 0.65 3.37 -20.69
N PHE A 40 0.63 4.68 -20.93
CA PHE A 40 1.48 5.64 -20.23
C PHE A 40 1.09 5.74 -18.74
N GLY A 41 -0.19 5.90 -18.41
CA GLY A 41 -0.68 5.94 -17.05
C GLY A 41 -0.34 4.66 -16.27
N ARG A 42 -0.45 3.49 -16.93
CA ARG A 42 -0.04 2.20 -16.33
C ARG A 42 1.46 2.15 -16.02
N LYS A 43 2.31 2.68 -16.89
CA LYS A 43 3.75 2.79 -16.62
C LYS A 43 4.04 3.69 -15.42
N ILE A 44 3.33 4.83 -15.29
CA ILE A 44 3.48 5.70 -14.11
C ILE A 44 3.10 4.95 -12.83
N ILE A 45 1.95 4.25 -12.82
CA ILE A 45 1.49 3.48 -11.65
C ILE A 45 2.51 2.40 -11.29
N SER A 46 2.98 1.62 -12.27
CA SER A 46 3.97 0.56 -12.04
C SER A 46 5.29 1.11 -11.50
N THR A 47 5.81 2.18 -12.11
CA THR A 47 7.05 2.83 -11.66
C THR A 47 6.89 3.41 -10.26
N GLY A 48 5.80 4.13 -10.01
CA GLY A 48 5.52 4.73 -8.70
C GLY A 48 5.29 3.67 -7.61
N THR A 49 4.69 2.52 -7.94
CA THR A 49 4.57 1.39 -7.01
C THR A 49 5.95 0.92 -6.56
N ASN A 50 6.89 0.74 -7.49
CA ASN A 50 8.23 0.27 -7.18
C ASN A 50 9.10 1.31 -6.45
N LEU A 51 8.97 2.61 -6.79
CA LEU A 51 9.81 3.67 -6.24
C LEU A 51 9.26 4.31 -4.95
N LEU A 52 7.95 4.31 -4.76
CA LEU A 52 7.30 5.01 -3.64
C LEU A 52 6.55 4.04 -2.73
N THR A 53 5.63 3.24 -3.28
CA THR A 53 4.75 2.41 -2.46
C THR A 53 5.51 1.31 -1.75
N LEU A 54 6.32 0.52 -2.45
CA LEU A 54 7.07 -0.58 -1.86
C LEU A 54 8.12 -0.11 -0.84
N PRO A 55 9.00 0.86 -1.15
CA PRO A 55 9.92 1.40 -0.15
C PRO A 55 9.19 2.02 1.05
N GLY A 56 8.08 2.74 0.80
CA GLY A 56 7.26 3.32 1.84
C GLY A 56 6.69 2.29 2.81
N ILE A 57 6.19 1.16 2.31
CA ILE A 57 5.71 0.03 3.14
C ILE A 57 6.82 -0.49 4.04
N TRP A 58 8.03 -0.68 3.52
CA TRP A 58 9.18 -1.13 4.32
C TRP A 58 9.58 -0.11 5.38
N VAL A 59 9.61 1.18 5.03
CA VAL A 59 9.90 2.25 6.00
C VAL A 59 8.87 2.24 7.13
N ILE A 60 7.56 2.13 6.81
CA ILE A 60 6.48 2.05 7.82
C ILE A 60 6.65 0.80 8.68
N ALA A 61 6.92 -0.34 8.09
CA ALA A 61 7.06 -1.61 8.79
C ALA A 61 8.23 -1.57 9.79
N ILE A 62 9.43 -1.24 9.30
CA ILE A 62 10.65 -1.22 10.12
C ILE A 62 10.53 -0.19 11.26
N THR A 63 10.11 1.03 10.94
CA THR A 63 9.99 2.10 11.94
C THR A 63 8.85 1.84 12.92
N GLY A 64 7.72 1.30 12.45
CA GLY A 64 6.58 0.95 13.27
C GLY A 64 6.89 -0.17 14.25
N VAL A 65 7.56 -1.22 13.79
CA VAL A 65 8.03 -2.33 14.64
C VAL A 65 9.06 -1.81 15.65
N GLY A 66 10.04 -1.03 15.20
CA GLY A 66 11.08 -0.47 16.07
C GLY A 66 10.53 0.43 17.18
N MET A 67 9.55 1.28 16.87
CA MET A 67 8.88 2.13 17.86
C MET A 67 8.01 1.31 18.83
N GLY A 68 7.27 0.35 18.30
CA GLY A 68 6.38 -0.49 19.10
C GLY A 68 7.16 -1.38 20.06
N PHE A 69 8.23 -2.00 19.60
CA PHE A 69 9.08 -2.84 20.42
C PHE A 69 9.70 -2.08 21.59
N LYS A 70 10.27 -0.88 21.32
CA LYS A 70 10.89 -0.06 22.37
C LYS A 70 9.92 0.46 23.42
N ARG A 71 8.66 0.72 23.04
CA ARG A 71 7.69 1.35 23.93
C ARG A 71 6.82 0.36 24.70
N TYR A 72 6.46 -0.76 24.09
CA TYR A 72 5.44 -1.67 24.59
C TYR A 72 5.95 -3.11 24.80
N GLY A 73 7.06 -3.47 24.15
CA GLY A 73 7.52 -4.85 24.11
C GLY A 73 6.58 -5.77 23.30
N LEU A 74 6.99 -7.03 23.11
CA LEU A 74 6.22 -8.00 22.32
C LEU A 74 4.98 -8.56 23.04
N LYS A 75 4.84 -8.34 24.33
CA LYS A 75 3.78 -8.96 25.15
C LYS A 75 2.42 -8.23 25.05
N GLN A 76 2.39 -7.01 24.54
CA GLN A 76 1.16 -6.22 24.43
C GLN A 76 0.30 -6.69 23.26
N ARG A 77 -0.94 -7.12 23.54
CA ARG A 77 -1.87 -7.67 22.52
C ARG A 77 -2.11 -6.74 21.34
N PHE A 78 -2.32 -5.44 21.59
CA PHE A 78 -2.54 -4.48 20.53
C PHE A 78 -1.35 -4.38 19.57
N PHE A 79 -0.11 -4.52 20.10
CA PHE A 79 1.09 -4.51 19.26
C PHE A 79 1.21 -5.78 18.43
N GLN A 80 0.83 -6.93 18.99
CA GLN A 80 0.78 -8.20 18.24
C GLN A 80 -0.23 -8.14 17.10
N PHE A 81 -1.44 -7.59 17.34
CA PHE A 81 -2.44 -7.36 16.28
C PHE A 81 -1.92 -6.42 15.21
N LYS A 82 -1.27 -5.32 15.59
CA LYS A 82 -0.68 -4.39 14.63
C LYS A 82 0.43 -5.05 13.80
N LEU A 83 1.27 -5.86 14.42
CA LEU A 83 2.32 -6.61 13.74
C LEU A 83 1.73 -7.60 12.72
N MET A 84 0.67 -8.32 13.11
CA MET A 84 -0.05 -9.23 12.22
C MET A 84 -0.62 -8.49 11.00
N LEU A 85 -1.24 -7.32 11.20
CA LEU A 85 -1.77 -6.52 10.09
C LEU A 85 -0.67 -6.00 9.15
N ILE A 86 0.50 -5.61 9.69
CA ILE A 86 1.65 -5.20 8.86
C ILE A 86 2.11 -6.39 8.01
N ILE A 87 2.23 -7.59 8.58
CA ILE A 87 2.62 -8.80 7.85
C ILE A 87 1.59 -9.10 6.75
N LEU A 88 0.29 -9.04 7.06
CA LEU A 88 -0.78 -9.24 6.09
C LEU A 88 -0.72 -8.21 4.95
N ALA A 89 -0.46 -6.93 5.26
CA ALA A 89 -0.32 -5.89 4.25
C ALA A 89 0.87 -6.15 3.31
N ILE A 90 2.00 -6.60 3.84
CA ILE A 90 3.18 -6.95 3.06
C ILE A 90 2.88 -8.16 2.16
N ILE A 91 2.31 -9.23 2.70
CA ILE A 91 1.94 -10.43 1.93
C ILE A 91 0.97 -10.05 0.81
N ASN A 92 -0.12 -9.33 1.14
CA ASN A 92 -1.09 -8.90 0.14
C ASN A 92 -0.44 -8.01 -0.93
N GLY A 93 0.40 -7.05 -0.55
CA GLY A 93 1.10 -6.16 -1.48
C GLY A 93 1.99 -6.91 -2.46
N TYR A 94 2.85 -7.80 -1.97
CA TYR A 94 3.83 -8.49 -2.80
C TYR A 94 3.24 -9.63 -3.63
N PHE A 95 2.34 -10.43 -3.07
CA PHE A 95 1.85 -11.64 -3.74
C PHE A 95 0.56 -11.41 -4.53
N PHE A 96 -0.22 -10.38 -4.21
CA PHE A 96 -1.49 -10.14 -4.87
C PHE A 96 -1.53 -8.80 -5.62
N VAL A 97 -1.12 -7.67 -5.02
CA VAL A 97 -1.19 -6.36 -5.68
C VAL A 97 -0.13 -6.22 -6.75
N LEU A 98 1.15 -6.43 -6.40
CA LEU A 98 2.28 -6.18 -7.30
C LEU A 98 2.22 -6.99 -8.61
N PRO A 99 1.88 -8.31 -8.60
CA PRO A 99 1.74 -9.07 -9.84
C PRO A 99 0.62 -8.54 -10.74
N GLN A 100 -0.47 -8.04 -10.17
CA GLN A 100 -1.57 -7.49 -10.96
C GLN A 100 -1.23 -6.11 -11.54
N VAL A 101 -0.50 -5.26 -10.81
CA VAL A 101 0.05 -4.00 -11.34
C VAL A 101 0.96 -4.28 -12.54
N ALA A 102 1.86 -5.26 -12.42
CA ALA A 102 2.76 -5.65 -13.50
C ALA A 102 1.97 -6.19 -14.70
N SER A 103 1.05 -7.14 -14.48
CA SER A 103 0.21 -7.75 -15.52
C SER A 103 -0.64 -6.72 -16.24
N ALA A 104 -1.37 -5.86 -15.52
CA ALA A 104 -2.20 -4.83 -16.14
C ALA A 104 -1.35 -3.83 -16.95
N THR A 105 -0.13 -3.51 -16.49
CA THR A 105 0.79 -2.63 -17.21
C THR A 105 1.29 -3.29 -18.50
N GLU A 106 1.71 -4.56 -18.42
CA GLU A 106 2.16 -5.33 -19.59
C GLU A 106 1.06 -5.46 -20.64
N ILE A 107 -0.17 -5.82 -20.21
CA ILE A 107 -1.32 -5.96 -21.12
C ILE A 107 -1.64 -4.62 -21.79
N ALA A 108 -1.64 -3.51 -21.04
CA ALA A 108 -1.90 -2.20 -21.61
C ALA A 108 -0.86 -1.80 -22.66
N VAL A 109 0.42 -2.05 -22.40
CA VAL A 109 1.51 -1.80 -23.38
C VAL A 109 1.39 -2.71 -24.60
N ARG A 110 1.09 -4.00 -24.40
CA ARG A 110 0.89 -4.95 -25.50
C ARG A 110 -0.31 -4.57 -26.36
N SER A 111 -1.35 -4.00 -25.78
CA SER A 111 -2.55 -3.54 -26.49
C SER A 111 -2.27 -2.50 -27.58
N LEU A 112 -1.17 -1.73 -27.46
CA LEU A 112 -0.76 -0.77 -28.48
C LEU A 112 -0.50 -1.43 -29.86
N ALA A 113 0.06 -2.63 -29.86
CA ALA A 113 0.34 -3.37 -31.10
C ALA A 113 -0.94 -3.90 -31.78
N TYR A 114 -2.03 -4.03 -31.03
CA TYR A 114 -3.31 -4.54 -31.54
C TYR A 114 -4.32 -3.43 -31.87
N GLY A 115 -4.00 -2.16 -31.58
CA GLY A 115 -4.88 -1.02 -31.83
C GLY A 115 -6.15 -1.00 -30.97
N GLN A 116 -6.30 -1.92 -30.01
CA GLN A 116 -7.44 -2.00 -29.09
C GLN A 116 -7.02 -2.57 -27.75
N LEU A 117 -7.71 -2.17 -26.69
CA LEU A 117 -7.45 -2.67 -25.34
C LEU A 117 -7.84 -4.16 -25.24
N LEU A 118 -6.87 -5.00 -24.89
CA LEU A 118 -7.08 -6.44 -24.77
C LEU A 118 -8.05 -6.77 -23.62
N PRO A 119 -8.97 -7.73 -23.79
CA PRO A 119 -10.00 -8.05 -22.79
C PRO A 119 -9.44 -8.44 -21.42
N GLU A 120 -8.26 -9.07 -21.39
CA GLU A 120 -7.56 -9.49 -20.17
C GLU A 120 -7.18 -8.31 -19.27
N TYR A 121 -7.04 -7.11 -19.84
CA TYR A 121 -6.73 -5.90 -19.08
C TYR A 121 -7.74 -5.64 -17.98
N LYS A 122 -9.05 -5.74 -18.31
CA LYS A 122 -10.11 -5.51 -17.33
C LYS A 122 -10.02 -6.45 -16.15
N THR A 123 -9.71 -7.71 -16.40
CA THR A 123 -9.57 -8.72 -15.34
C THR A 123 -8.38 -8.43 -14.42
N ALA A 124 -7.22 -8.09 -15.00
CA ALA A 124 -6.03 -7.75 -14.24
C ALA A 124 -6.24 -6.46 -13.42
N TYR A 125 -6.84 -5.43 -14.01
CA TYR A 125 -7.17 -4.17 -13.36
C TYR A 125 -8.17 -4.35 -12.19
N MET A 126 -9.21 -5.15 -12.37
CA MET A 126 -10.18 -5.42 -11.29
C MET A 126 -9.54 -6.18 -10.13
N LYS A 127 -8.68 -7.16 -10.40
CA LYS A 127 -7.93 -7.86 -9.35
C LYS A 127 -6.99 -6.91 -8.60
N GLU A 128 -6.25 -6.08 -9.32
CA GLU A 128 -5.39 -5.03 -8.73
C GLU A 128 -6.19 -4.13 -7.79
N SER A 129 -7.32 -3.58 -8.28
CA SER A 129 -8.18 -2.69 -7.52
C SER A 129 -8.75 -3.36 -6.27
N THR A 130 -9.19 -4.62 -6.38
CA THR A 130 -9.74 -5.37 -5.24
C THR A 130 -8.67 -5.63 -4.18
N PHE A 131 -7.51 -6.14 -4.56
CA PHE A 131 -6.41 -6.40 -3.62
C PHE A 131 -5.81 -5.10 -3.07
N GLY A 132 -5.77 -4.04 -3.89
CA GLY A 132 -5.37 -2.71 -3.45
C GLY A 132 -6.30 -2.13 -2.39
N MET A 133 -7.61 -2.26 -2.58
CA MET A 133 -8.62 -1.85 -1.58
C MET A 133 -8.45 -2.63 -0.27
N VAL A 134 -8.28 -3.95 -0.34
CA VAL A 134 -8.01 -4.78 0.85
C VAL A 134 -6.76 -4.27 1.58
N ASN A 135 -5.71 -3.91 0.84
CA ASN A 135 -4.48 -3.41 1.44
C ASN A 135 -4.70 -2.06 2.16
N ILE A 136 -5.47 -1.15 1.57
CA ILE A 136 -5.84 0.12 2.20
C ILE A 136 -6.61 -0.13 3.51
N LEU A 137 -7.58 -1.04 3.50
CA LEU A 137 -8.36 -1.38 4.70
C LEU A 137 -7.48 -1.96 5.82
N ILE A 138 -6.51 -2.81 5.48
CA ILE A 138 -5.54 -3.35 6.45
C ILE A 138 -4.70 -2.23 7.05
N ILE A 139 -4.21 -1.30 6.23
CA ILE A 139 -3.40 -0.16 6.68
C ILE A 139 -4.22 0.76 7.60
N LEU A 140 -5.48 1.06 7.22
CA LEU A 140 -6.39 1.86 8.04
C LEU A 140 -6.69 1.18 9.36
N ALA A 141 -6.97 -0.12 9.37
CA ALA A 141 -7.18 -0.88 10.60
C ALA A 141 -5.94 -0.83 11.51
N ALA A 142 -4.74 -0.97 10.95
CA ALA A 142 -3.49 -0.84 11.71
C ALA A 142 -3.28 0.57 12.27
N ALA A 143 -3.71 1.62 11.55
CA ALA A 143 -3.68 3.00 12.02
C ALA A 143 -4.67 3.22 13.18
N VAL A 144 -5.91 2.75 13.04
CA VAL A 144 -6.96 2.82 14.07
C VAL A 144 -6.50 2.14 15.37
N ILE A 145 -6.00 0.90 15.28
CA ILE A 145 -5.47 0.17 16.44
C ILE A 145 -4.30 0.94 17.08
N GLY A 146 -3.46 1.58 16.26
CA GLY A 146 -2.33 2.37 16.76
C GLY A 146 -2.74 3.64 17.49
N VAL A 147 -3.80 4.31 17.06
CA VAL A 147 -4.33 5.55 17.68
C VAL A 147 -5.10 5.23 18.95
N TRP A 148 -6.04 4.30 18.88
CA TRP A 148 -6.92 3.99 20.03
C TRP A 148 -6.31 3.03 21.03
N LYS A 149 -5.13 2.46 20.77
CA LYS A 149 -4.43 1.52 21.68
C LYS A 149 -5.38 0.43 22.20
N VAL A 150 -6.21 -0.13 21.34
CA VAL A 150 -7.24 -1.12 21.69
C VAL A 150 -6.63 -2.25 22.50
N GLY A 151 -7.10 -2.43 23.74
CA GLY A 151 -6.63 -3.50 24.66
C GLY A 151 -5.42 -3.14 25.54
N VAL A 152 -4.99 -1.88 25.59
CA VAL A 152 -4.05 -1.40 26.62
C VAL A 152 -4.86 -1.08 27.87
N LYS A 153 -4.61 -1.77 28.97
CA LYS A 153 -5.14 -1.36 30.28
C LYS A 153 -4.51 -0.01 30.63
N PRO A 154 -5.29 1.00 31.05
CA PRO A 154 -4.71 2.22 31.59
C PRO A 154 -3.86 1.84 32.79
N THR A 155 -2.58 2.18 32.78
CA THR A 155 -1.78 2.23 34.01
C THR A 155 -2.39 3.38 34.80
N ILE A 156 -3.06 3.06 35.89
CA ILE A 156 -3.43 4.04 36.91
C ILE A 156 -2.07 4.40 37.51
N ASP A 157 -1.50 5.52 37.08
CA ASP A 157 -0.37 6.12 37.75
C ASP A 157 -0.94 6.73 39.02
N GLU A 158 -0.68 6.05 40.16
CA GLU A 158 -0.82 6.58 41.53
C GLU A 158 0.21 7.67 41.75
#